data_e56f4008ee9e45e29a5838d60f54e579
#
_entry.id   e56f4008ee9e45e29a5838d60f54e579
#
_cell.length_a   1.000
_cell.length_b   1.000
_cell.length_c   1.000
_cell.angle_alpha   90.00
_cell.angle_beta   90.00
_cell.angle_gamma   90.00
#
_symmetry.space_group_name_H-M   'P 1'
#
loop_
_entity.id
_entity.type
_entity.pdbx_description
1 polymer ?
#
loop_
_entity_poly.entity_id
_entity_poly.type
_entity_poly.pdbx_seq_one_letter_code
_entity_poly.pdbx_strand_id
1 'polypeptide(L)'
;MSKDKVLTAPGATIGIPRSQRHYGMDWLRIAAFGLLIVYHVAMVFAPWAWVIKTSHAYPQLIAPMALLTPWRLPLLFAVSGYASRKLFDRAGGAAVFARSRAVRLLVPLGFGMAAVVPVEMWVRVMETGYPHGYLHFWALDYWRVGSFYGREFPSWEHLWFVAYLAAYSLLLAAALAWRGAQIIEMLGRAAEWLGQGPRLLWVPLVALVTARLALLFVAPERQGLVSDWGGHSQYVPLFLFGFALAGAPRLWPAIARSWKPALGVVALAGVVIVAIELRYPGTAVPPHALMALDRAARVAMAWGMILALFHIAETWWNRDHDWRKPLAEAVFPFYIVHHPAIVLIAWYSLPLDLPPFAEFALLLGGTALVCSAVYLVGRRIGWLRPLIGLASKPVAIAPAAAQGGAAFERDGEVAALVGLDAAHRGAADDAAAMDPREARA
;
A
#
# COMPACT_ATOMS: atom_id res chain seq x y z
N MET A 1 -68.47 9.04 28.62
CA MET A 1 -68.02 7.80 27.98
C MET A 1 -67.53 8.18 26.59
N SER A 2 -66.24 8.38 26.45
CA SER A 2 -65.59 8.62 25.16
C SER A 2 -64.46 7.67 25.07
N LYS A 3 -64.42 6.83 24.02
CA LYS A 3 -63.40 5.81 23.76
C LYS A 3 -62.33 6.41 22.85
N ASP A 4 -61.17 6.72 23.40
CA ASP A 4 -60.01 7.13 22.61
C ASP A 4 -59.39 5.88 21.95
N LYS A 5 -59.45 5.88 20.61
CA LYS A 5 -58.75 4.92 19.78
C LYS A 5 -57.28 5.31 19.69
N VAL A 6 -56.39 4.52 20.28
CA VAL A 6 -54.95 4.57 20.05
C VAL A 6 -54.68 4.04 18.64
N LEU A 7 -54.27 4.92 17.72
CA LEU A 7 -53.73 4.60 16.40
C LEU A 7 -52.26 4.21 16.56
N THR A 8 -51.97 2.92 16.46
CA THR A 8 -50.62 2.43 16.32
C THR A 8 -50.07 2.77 14.92
N ALA A 9 -49.03 3.59 14.84
CA ALA A 9 -48.33 3.88 13.60
C ALA A 9 -47.52 2.67 13.13
N PRO A 10 -47.54 2.29 11.83
CA PRO A 10 -46.80 1.15 11.32
C PRO A 10 -45.34 1.53 11.06
N GLY A 11 -44.42 0.68 11.59
CA GLY A 11 -43.15 0.35 10.95
C GLY A 11 -42.14 1.47 10.77
N ALA A 12 -41.46 1.88 11.85
CA ALA A 12 -40.16 2.47 11.71
C ALA A 12 -39.18 1.35 11.27
N THR A 13 -38.90 1.27 9.99
CA THR A 13 -37.77 0.49 9.47
C THR A 13 -36.50 1.04 10.12
N ILE A 14 -35.91 0.25 11.01
CA ILE A 14 -34.56 0.50 11.56
C ILE A 14 -33.60 0.46 10.37
N GLY A 15 -33.31 1.62 9.79
CA GLY A 15 -32.30 1.78 8.75
C GLY A 15 -30.98 1.33 9.33
N ILE A 16 -30.43 0.24 8.80
CA ILE A 16 -29.04 -0.18 9.06
C ILE A 16 -28.16 1.04 8.78
N PRO A 17 -27.38 1.56 9.76
CA PRO A 17 -26.56 2.73 9.53
C PRO A 17 -25.62 2.42 8.38
N ARG A 18 -25.71 3.18 7.28
CA ARG A 18 -24.75 3.12 6.18
C ARG A 18 -23.37 3.24 6.79
N SER A 19 -22.52 2.24 6.59
CA SER A 19 -21.13 2.25 7.01
C SER A 19 -20.52 3.59 6.60
N GLN A 20 -20.21 4.44 7.57
CA GLN A 20 -19.62 5.75 7.30
C GLN A 20 -18.32 5.53 6.53
N ARG A 21 -18.19 6.17 5.37
CA ARG A 21 -16.98 6.09 4.55
C ARG A 21 -15.91 6.93 5.23
N HIS A 22 -14.79 6.30 5.60
CA HIS A 22 -13.65 6.99 6.22
C HIS A 22 -12.76 7.61 5.13
N TYR A 23 -13.07 8.82 4.70
CA TYR A 23 -12.28 9.57 3.69
C TYR A 23 -10.86 9.85 4.16
N GLY A 24 -10.65 10.00 5.47
CA GLY A 24 -9.35 10.23 6.08
C GLY A 24 -8.32 9.16 5.74
N MET A 25 -8.74 7.90 5.57
CA MET A 25 -7.83 6.80 5.18
C MET A 25 -7.35 6.94 3.73
N ASP A 26 -8.17 7.48 2.83
CA ASP A 26 -7.74 7.80 1.46
C ASP A 26 -6.72 8.94 1.47
N TRP A 27 -6.97 10.02 2.23
CA TRP A 27 -6.06 11.15 2.38
C TRP A 27 -4.73 10.72 3.00
N LEU A 28 -4.78 9.87 4.02
CA LEU A 28 -3.57 9.35 4.66
C LEU A 28 -2.72 8.55 3.68
N ARG A 29 -3.35 7.74 2.83
CA ARG A 29 -2.64 7.00 1.77
C ARG A 29 -2.01 7.96 0.75
N ILE A 30 -2.74 8.96 0.28
CA ILE A 30 -2.25 9.97 -0.66
C ILE A 30 -1.03 10.70 -0.07
N ALA A 31 -1.15 11.19 1.16
CA ALA A 31 -0.07 11.90 1.85
C ALA A 31 1.17 11.02 2.06
N ALA A 32 0.98 9.77 2.50
CA ALA A 32 2.07 8.82 2.71
C ALA A 32 2.84 8.51 1.41
N PHE A 33 2.15 8.37 0.28
CA PHE A 33 2.79 8.16 -1.02
C PHE A 33 3.45 9.44 -1.56
N GLY A 34 2.85 10.61 -1.38
CA GLY A 34 3.50 11.87 -1.71
C GLY A 34 4.82 12.05 -0.94
N LEU A 35 4.78 11.78 0.37
CA LEU A 35 5.96 11.80 1.22
C LEU A 35 7.01 10.76 0.82
N LEU A 36 6.60 9.59 0.32
CA LEU A 36 7.50 8.56 -0.20
C LEU A 36 8.31 9.06 -1.40
N ILE A 37 7.68 9.79 -2.32
CA ILE A 37 8.35 10.38 -3.48
C ILE A 37 9.38 11.42 -3.03
N VAL A 38 8.98 12.36 -2.17
CA VAL A 38 9.89 13.37 -1.59
C VAL A 38 11.08 12.70 -0.89
N TYR A 39 10.84 11.63 -0.14
CA TYR A 39 11.89 10.87 0.52
C TYR A 39 12.87 10.23 -0.47
N HIS A 40 12.39 9.62 -1.56
CA HIS A 40 13.27 9.02 -2.55
C HIS A 40 14.09 10.06 -3.32
N VAL A 41 13.53 11.23 -3.60
CA VAL A 41 14.31 12.37 -4.12
C VAL A 41 15.39 12.79 -3.11
N ALA A 42 15.05 12.90 -1.83
CA ALA A 42 16.02 13.24 -0.79
C ALA A 42 17.13 12.20 -0.61
N MET A 43 16.88 10.90 -0.96
CA MET A 43 17.90 9.85 -0.94
C MET A 43 19.05 10.10 -1.91
N VAL A 44 18.85 10.86 -2.99
CA VAL A 44 19.92 11.27 -3.92
C VAL A 44 20.99 12.10 -3.18
N PHE A 45 20.57 12.89 -2.21
CA PHE A 45 21.37 13.88 -1.47
C PHE A 45 21.81 13.38 -0.09
N ALA A 46 21.13 12.39 0.50
CA ALA A 46 21.42 11.90 1.84
C ALA A 46 22.72 11.06 1.89
N PRO A 47 23.39 10.91 3.07
CA PRO A 47 24.66 10.22 3.16
C PRO A 47 24.59 8.68 3.08
N TRP A 48 23.38 8.10 2.98
CA TRP A 48 23.22 6.64 2.83
C TRP A 48 23.38 6.19 1.38
N ALA A 49 23.81 4.95 1.19
CA ALA A 49 23.87 4.34 -0.14
C ALA A 49 22.50 4.30 -0.81
N TRP A 50 22.44 4.66 -2.08
CA TRP A 50 21.25 4.59 -2.91
C TRP A 50 21.63 4.35 -4.37
N VAL A 51 20.65 4.21 -5.28
CA VAL A 51 20.85 3.86 -6.70
C VAL A 51 21.80 4.83 -7.38
N ILE A 52 21.54 6.12 -7.24
CA ILE A 52 22.33 7.20 -7.83
C ILE A 52 22.50 8.32 -6.81
N LYS A 53 23.68 8.92 -6.76
CA LYS A 53 24.04 9.90 -5.74
C LYS A 53 24.64 11.16 -6.35
N THR A 54 24.31 12.30 -5.78
CA THR A 54 25.10 13.52 -6.02
C THR A 54 26.53 13.37 -5.50
N SER A 55 27.45 14.14 -6.05
CA SER A 55 28.86 14.18 -5.63
C SER A 55 29.05 14.62 -4.18
N HIS A 56 28.09 15.38 -3.62
CA HIS A 56 28.14 15.91 -2.27
C HIS A 56 26.96 15.41 -1.44
N ALA A 57 27.24 14.62 -0.39
CA ALA A 57 26.23 14.21 0.58
C ALA A 57 25.91 15.36 1.55
N TYR A 58 24.64 15.49 1.94
CA TYR A 58 24.17 16.54 2.86
C TYR A 58 23.80 15.93 4.22
N PRO A 59 24.70 16.02 5.24
CA PRO A 59 24.45 15.45 6.58
C PRO A 59 23.21 16.02 7.29
N GLN A 60 22.78 17.24 6.91
CA GLN A 60 21.57 17.88 7.44
C GLN A 60 20.28 17.05 7.18
N LEU A 61 20.32 16.18 6.16
CA LEU A 61 19.20 15.29 5.84
C LEU A 61 19.10 14.05 6.76
N ILE A 62 20.14 13.75 7.56
CA ILE A 62 20.15 12.57 8.44
C ILE A 62 18.94 12.59 9.38
N ALA A 63 18.78 13.64 10.17
CA ALA A 63 17.73 13.72 11.19
C ALA A 63 16.31 13.65 10.58
N PRO A 64 15.91 14.50 9.61
CA PRO A 64 14.57 14.43 9.05
C PRO A 64 14.27 13.10 8.35
N MET A 65 15.24 12.52 7.66
CA MET A 65 15.02 11.23 6.98
C MET A 65 15.00 10.05 7.96
N ALA A 66 15.83 10.05 9.00
CA ALA A 66 15.82 9.06 10.06
C ALA A 66 14.46 9.03 10.80
N LEU A 67 13.83 10.20 10.99
CA LEU A 67 12.50 10.31 11.58
C LEU A 67 11.38 9.85 10.64
N LEU A 68 11.56 9.94 9.33
CA LEU A 68 10.56 9.52 8.34
C LEU A 68 10.63 8.01 8.04
N THR A 69 11.81 7.42 8.07
CA THR A 69 12.07 6.05 7.63
C THR A 69 11.26 4.98 8.37
N PRO A 70 11.13 5.00 9.71
CA PRO A 70 10.59 3.86 10.46
C PRO A 70 9.11 3.56 10.22
N TRP A 71 8.29 4.57 9.96
CA TRP A 71 6.82 4.45 9.99
C TRP A 71 6.12 4.49 8.63
N ARG A 72 6.77 5.02 7.57
CA ARG A 72 6.12 5.22 6.25
C ARG A 72 5.58 3.92 5.65
N LEU A 73 6.44 2.90 5.54
CA LEU A 73 6.04 1.60 4.98
C LEU A 73 5.13 0.81 5.92
N PRO A 74 5.40 0.70 7.23
CA PRO A 74 4.47 0.14 8.20
C PRO A 74 3.06 0.74 8.12
N LEU A 75 2.96 2.08 8.01
CA LEU A 75 1.70 2.77 7.82
C LEU A 75 0.97 2.32 6.54
N LEU A 76 1.69 2.20 5.43
CA LEU A 76 1.10 1.77 4.16
C LEU A 76 0.58 0.32 4.22
N PHE A 77 1.24 -0.58 4.96
CA PHE A 77 0.71 -1.92 5.21
C PHE A 77 -0.57 -1.88 6.06
N ALA A 78 -0.61 -1.07 7.11
CA ALA A 78 -1.81 -0.91 7.93
C ALA A 78 -2.99 -0.32 7.14
N VAL A 79 -2.78 0.73 6.36
CA VAL A 79 -3.79 1.32 5.46
C VAL A 79 -4.24 0.32 4.39
N SER A 80 -3.32 -0.49 3.85
CA SER A 80 -3.64 -1.52 2.86
C SER A 80 -4.46 -2.67 3.47
N GLY A 81 -4.20 -3.03 4.71
CA GLY A 81 -5.02 -3.96 5.48
C GLY A 81 -6.44 -3.44 5.66
N TYR A 82 -6.59 -2.17 6.04
CA TYR A 82 -7.89 -1.49 6.15
C TYR A 82 -8.67 -1.54 4.83
N ALA A 83 -8.03 -1.17 3.72
CA ALA A 83 -8.63 -1.22 2.40
C ALA A 83 -8.99 -2.65 1.97
N SER A 84 -8.18 -3.65 2.36
CA SER A 84 -8.42 -5.07 2.07
C SER A 84 -9.69 -5.58 2.76
N ARG A 85 -9.96 -5.17 4.01
CA ARG A 85 -11.21 -5.52 4.70
C ARG A 85 -12.43 -4.90 4.02
N LYS A 86 -12.35 -3.61 3.68
CA LYS A 86 -13.46 -2.95 2.96
C LYS A 86 -13.73 -3.58 1.60
N LEU A 87 -12.70 -4.05 0.91
CA LEU A 87 -12.85 -4.80 -0.33
C LEU A 87 -13.46 -6.19 -0.08
N PHE A 88 -12.99 -6.92 0.94
CA PHE A 88 -13.53 -8.24 1.32
C PHE A 88 -15.02 -8.16 1.67
N ASP A 89 -15.43 -7.19 2.48
CA ASP A 89 -16.82 -6.99 2.89
C ASP A 89 -17.76 -6.73 1.68
N ARG A 90 -17.22 -6.18 0.57
CA ARG A 90 -17.96 -5.93 -0.67
C ARG A 90 -17.90 -7.08 -1.67
N ALA A 91 -16.86 -7.92 -1.60
CA ALA A 91 -16.60 -8.94 -2.61
C ALA A 91 -17.56 -10.14 -2.56
N GLY A 92 -18.32 -10.30 -1.48
CA GLY A 92 -19.24 -11.42 -1.30
C GLY A 92 -18.58 -12.79 -1.10
N GLY A 93 -17.23 -12.85 -0.95
CA GLY A 93 -16.50 -14.07 -0.64
C GLY A 93 -15.00 -14.00 -0.87
N ALA A 94 -14.28 -14.96 -0.27
CA ALA A 94 -12.82 -15.01 -0.28
C ALA A 94 -12.23 -15.22 -1.68
N ALA A 95 -12.89 -16.00 -2.55
CA ALA A 95 -12.40 -16.24 -3.92
C ALA A 95 -12.47 -14.98 -4.78
N VAL A 96 -13.57 -14.20 -4.71
CA VAL A 96 -13.71 -12.93 -5.44
C VAL A 96 -12.72 -11.91 -4.90
N PHE A 97 -12.54 -11.85 -3.59
CA PHE A 97 -11.51 -11.01 -2.96
C PHE A 97 -10.10 -11.39 -3.46
N ALA A 98 -9.74 -12.69 -3.45
CA ALA A 98 -8.45 -13.19 -3.93
C ALA A 98 -8.19 -12.78 -5.38
N ARG A 99 -9.16 -13.05 -6.28
CA ARG A 99 -9.06 -12.70 -7.70
C ARG A 99 -8.88 -11.20 -7.91
N SER A 100 -9.67 -10.38 -7.21
CA SER A 100 -9.57 -8.92 -7.29
C SER A 100 -8.20 -8.42 -6.82
N ARG A 101 -7.65 -8.98 -5.73
CA ARG A 101 -6.32 -8.63 -5.22
C ARG A 101 -5.21 -9.11 -6.16
N ALA A 102 -5.31 -10.35 -6.65
CA ALA A 102 -4.33 -10.91 -7.59
C ALA A 102 -4.21 -10.04 -8.85
N VAL A 103 -5.32 -9.77 -9.52
CA VAL A 103 -5.31 -8.94 -10.74
C VAL A 103 -4.76 -7.53 -10.46
N ARG A 104 -5.22 -6.89 -9.38
CA ARG A 104 -4.85 -5.51 -9.07
C ARG A 104 -3.40 -5.34 -8.59
N LEU A 105 -2.75 -6.38 -8.11
CA LEU A 105 -1.38 -6.32 -7.59
C LEU A 105 -0.39 -7.05 -8.49
N LEU A 106 -0.69 -8.26 -8.95
CA LEU A 106 0.26 -9.05 -9.73
C LEU A 106 0.38 -8.57 -11.18
N VAL A 107 -0.70 -8.09 -11.80
CA VAL A 107 -0.63 -7.56 -13.18
C VAL A 107 0.26 -6.32 -13.25
N PRO A 108 0.07 -5.29 -12.38
CA PRO A 108 1.00 -4.16 -12.36
C PRO A 108 2.40 -4.52 -11.88
N LEU A 109 2.56 -5.49 -10.98
CA LEU A 109 3.88 -5.98 -10.57
C LEU A 109 4.63 -6.57 -11.75
N GLY A 110 4.00 -7.48 -12.50
CA GLY A 110 4.59 -8.09 -13.69
C GLY A 110 4.94 -7.05 -14.76
N PHE A 111 4.03 -6.12 -15.05
CA PHE A 111 4.30 -5.00 -15.96
C PHE A 111 5.45 -4.12 -15.46
N GLY A 112 5.45 -3.76 -14.19
CA GLY A 112 6.49 -2.94 -13.59
C GLY A 112 7.85 -3.60 -13.66
N MET A 113 7.94 -4.90 -13.36
CA MET A 113 9.19 -5.67 -13.50
C MET A 113 9.65 -5.79 -14.96
N ALA A 114 8.73 -5.90 -15.92
CA ALA A 114 9.07 -6.07 -17.33
C ALA A 114 9.42 -4.77 -18.06
N ALA A 115 8.77 -3.66 -17.71
CA ALA A 115 8.86 -2.42 -18.47
C ALA A 115 9.40 -1.22 -17.70
N VAL A 116 9.29 -1.19 -16.37
CA VAL A 116 9.60 -0.01 -15.56
C VAL A 116 10.91 -0.19 -14.78
N VAL A 117 11.07 -1.30 -14.07
CA VAL A 117 12.31 -1.64 -13.34
C VAL A 117 13.55 -1.73 -14.24
N PRO A 118 13.47 -2.22 -15.50
CA PRO A 118 14.65 -2.27 -16.36
C PRO A 118 15.36 -0.93 -16.55
N VAL A 119 14.63 0.19 -16.51
CA VAL A 119 15.21 1.54 -16.63
C VAL A 119 16.19 1.82 -15.47
N GLU A 120 15.78 1.52 -14.26
CA GLU A 120 16.62 1.67 -13.06
C GLU A 120 17.78 0.69 -13.07
N MET A 121 17.53 -0.57 -13.41
CA MET A 121 18.56 -1.59 -13.45
C MET A 121 19.63 -1.30 -14.53
N TRP A 122 19.24 -0.70 -15.66
CA TRP A 122 20.18 -0.23 -16.65
C TRP A 122 21.11 0.84 -16.09
N VAL A 123 20.59 1.86 -15.40
CA VAL A 123 21.42 2.87 -14.75
C VAL A 123 22.40 2.23 -13.76
N ARG A 124 21.94 1.27 -12.95
CA ARG A 124 22.78 0.56 -11.97
C ARG A 124 23.94 -0.20 -12.59
N VAL A 125 23.74 -0.85 -13.74
CA VAL A 125 24.83 -1.55 -14.43
C VAL A 125 25.73 -0.59 -15.20
N MET A 126 25.19 0.53 -15.71
CA MET A 126 25.99 1.61 -16.32
C MET A 126 27.01 2.20 -15.35
N GLU A 127 26.62 2.42 -14.07
CA GLU A 127 27.54 2.87 -13.02
C GLU A 127 28.70 1.88 -12.76
N THR A 128 28.55 0.62 -13.10
CA THR A 128 29.57 -0.42 -12.95
C THR A 128 30.33 -0.74 -14.26
N GLY A 129 30.16 0.10 -15.28
CA GLY A 129 30.91 0.00 -16.54
C GLY A 129 30.26 -0.87 -17.63
N TYR A 130 28.94 -1.08 -17.58
CA TYR A 130 28.22 -1.79 -18.65
C TYR A 130 28.32 -1.01 -19.97
N PRO A 131 28.73 -1.67 -21.12
CA PRO A 131 29.12 -0.94 -22.33
C PRO A 131 27.96 -0.67 -23.30
N HIS A 132 26.75 -1.22 -23.07
CA HIS A 132 25.68 -1.16 -24.05
C HIS A 132 24.54 -0.24 -23.64
N GLY A 133 23.79 0.30 -24.63
CA GLY A 133 22.62 1.15 -24.39
C GLY A 133 21.42 0.37 -23.85
N TYR A 134 20.39 1.13 -23.44
CA TYR A 134 19.20 0.60 -22.80
C TYR A 134 18.47 -0.49 -23.60
N LEU A 135 18.30 -0.32 -24.93
CA LEU A 135 17.58 -1.30 -25.74
C LEU A 135 18.30 -2.66 -25.80
N HIS A 136 19.63 -2.67 -25.88
CA HIS A 136 20.42 -3.90 -25.83
C HIS A 136 20.27 -4.56 -24.45
N PHE A 137 20.41 -3.78 -23.38
CA PHE A 137 20.24 -4.26 -22.03
C PHE A 137 18.87 -4.91 -21.82
N TRP A 138 17.79 -4.18 -22.16
CA TRP A 138 16.41 -4.65 -21.96
C TRP A 138 16.10 -5.90 -22.78
N ALA A 139 16.53 -5.96 -24.03
CA ALA A 139 16.19 -7.06 -24.93
C ALA A 139 16.97 -8.35 -24.66
N LEU A 140 18.25 -8.24 -24.23
CA LEU A 140 19.16 -9.37 -24.18
C LEU A 140 19.67 -9.69 -22.76
N ASP A 141 20.00 -8.69 -21.96
CA ASP A 141 20.71 -8.90 -20.71
C ASP A 141 19.84 -8.86 -19.46
N TYR A 142 18.76 -8.07 -19.48
CA TYR A 142 17.88 -7.91 -18.33
C TYR A 142 17.18 -9.22 -17.90
N TRP A 143 16.91 -10.12 -18.83
CA TRP A 143 16.16 -11.36 -18.58
C TRP A 143 17.03 -12.52 -18.09
N ARG A 144 18.30 -12.29 -17.87
CA ARG A 144 19.21 -13.27 -17.25
C ARG A 144 18.77 -13.56 -15.83
N VAL A 145 19.07 -14.77 -15.36
CA VAL A 145 18.84 -15.16 -13.96
C VAL A 145 20.18 -15.28 -13.26
N GLY A 146 20.30 -14.69 -12.08
CA GLY A 146 21.53 -14.70 -11.27
C GLY A 146 22.24 -13.36 -11.24
N SER A 147 23.50 -13.37 -10.85
CA SER A 147 24.29 -12.15 -10.68
C SER A 147 24.88 -11.67 -12.01
N PHE A 148 24.69 -10.38 -12.29
CA PHE A 148 25.21 -9.73 -13.49
C PHE A 148 25.61 -8.29 -13.14
N TYR A 149 26.86 -7.89 -13.41
CA TYR A 149 27.41 -6.58 -12.99
C TYR A 149 27.21 -6.28 -11.50
N GLY A 150 27.35 -7.30 -10.63
CA GLY A 150 27.17 -7.16 -9.18
C GLY A 150 25.72 -6.93 -8.72
N ARG A 151 24.75 -7.18 -9.60
CA ARG A 151 23.30 -7.09 -9.29
C ARG A 151 22.61 -8.42 -9.55
N GLU A 152 21.64 -8.75 -8.71
CA GLU A 152 20.82 -9.95 -8.85
C GLU A 152 19.64 -9.72 -9.79
N PHE A 153 19.41 -10.65 -10.72
CA PHE A 153 18.31 -10.63 -11.68
C PHE A 153 17.48 -11.91 -11.57
N PRO A 154 16.14 -11.87 -11.77
CA PRO A 154 15.34 -10.65 -11.89
C PRO A 154 15.21 -9.89 -10.56
N SER A 155 15.04 -8.57 -10.62
CA SER A 155 14.79 -7.74 -9.45
C SER A 155 13.43 -7.07 -9.53
N TRP A 156 12.78 -6.88 -8.39
CA TRP A 156 11.57 -6.06 -8.26
C TRP A 156 11.87 -4.66 -7.73
N GLU A 157 13.10 -4.37 -7.34
CA GLU A 157 13.54 -3.08 -6.82
C GLU A 157 12.51 -2.45 -5.88
N HIS A 158 12.08 -1.20 -6.12
CA HIS A 158 11.08 -0.51 -5.31
C HIS A 158 9.70 -1.20 -5.27
N LEU A 159 9.39 -2.14 -6.20
CA LEU A 159 8.10 -2.85 -6.25
C LEU A 159 7.95 -3.95 -5.20
N TRP A 160 8.97 -4.22 -4.38
CA TRP A 160 8.92 -5.24 -3.33
C TRP A 160 7.71 -5.09 -2.39
N PHE A 161 7.28 -3.84 -2.10
CA PHE A 161 6.09 -3.58 -1.27
C PHE A 161 4.82 -4.17 -1.90
N VAL A 162 4.65 -4.08 -3.23
CA VAL A 162 3.49 -4.68 -3.93
C VAL A 162 3.56 -6.20 -3.90
N ALA A 163 4.75 -6.79 -4.04
CA ALA A 163 4.94 -8.23 -3.94
C ALA A 163 4.54 -8.75 -2.55
N TYR A 164 4.98 -8.07 -1.46
CA TYR A 164 4.59 -8.40 -0.09
C TYR A 164 3.09 -8.23 0.13
N LEU A 165 2.52 -7.13 -0.35
CA LEU A 165 1.09 -6.86 -0.22
C LEU A 165 0.25 -7.88 -0.98
N ALA A 166 0.71 -8.36 -2.14
CA ALA A 166 0.06 -9.44 -2.89
C ALA A 166 0.10 -10.74 -2.07
N ALA A 167 1.28 -11.13 -1.58
CA ALA A 167 1.44 -12.32 -0.75
C ALA A 167 0.53 -12.27 0.50
N TYR A 168 0.56 -11.18 1.27
CA TYR A 168 -0.27 -11.04 2.47
C TYR A 168 -1.77 -11.07 2.15
N SER A 169 -2.19 -10.44 1.05
CA SER A 169 -3.59 -10.44 0.63
C SER A 169 -4.06 -11.82 0.19
N LEU A 170 -3.24 -12.58 -0.54
CA LEU A 170 -3.57 -13.91 -1.02
C LEU A 170 -3.54 -14.95 0.10
N LEU A 171 -2.56 -14.88 1.02
CA LEU A 171 -2.52 -15.71 2.22
C LEU A 171 -3.73 -15.45 3.13
N LEU A 172 -4.10 -14.18 3.31
CA LEU A 172 -5.31 -13.82 4.05
C LEU A 172 -6.56 -14.36 3.35
N ALA A 173 -6.66 -14.26 2.01
CA ALA A 173 -7.77 -14.80 1.25
C ALA A 173 -7.89 -16.31 1.42
N ALA A 174 -6.78 -17.06 1.36
CA ALA A 174 -6.74 -18.50 1.59
C ALA A 174 -7.19 -18.85 3.02
N ALA A 175 -6.70 -18.11 4.02
CA ALA A 175 -7.11 -18.28 5.41
C ALA A 175 -8.62 -18.03 5.60
N LEU A 176 -9.15 -16.95 4.99
CA LEU A 176 -10.57 -16.61 5.02
C LEU A 176 -11.44 -17.62 4.26
N ALA A 177 -10.93 -18.23 3.20
CA ALA A 177 -11.62 -19.32 2.49
C ALA A 177 -11.71 -20.58 3.37
N TRP A 178 -10.67 -20.85 4.16
CA TRP A 178 -10.62 -22.04 5.02
C TRP A 178 -11.43 -21.88 6.31
N ARG A 179 -11.25 -20.75 7.04
CA ARG A 179 -11.88 -20.53 8.36
C ARG A 179 -12.35 -19.09 8.55
N GLY A 180 -13.02 -18.51 7.54
CA GLY A 180 -13.33 -17.08 7.51
C GLY A 180 -14.12 -16.58 8.72
N ALA A 181 -15.20 -17.27 9.10
CA ALA A 181 -16.02 -16.87 10.24
C ALA A 181 -15.20 -16.87 11.55
N GLN A 182 -14.39 -17.89 11.78
CA GLN A 182 -13.56 -18.02 12.98
C GLN A 182 -12.47 -16.94 13.04
N ILE A 183 -11.83 -16.64 11.89
CA ILE A 183 -10.79 -15.61 11.81
C ILE A 183 -11.41 -14.24 12.06
N ILE A 184 -12.54 -13.92 11.46
CA ILE A 184 -13.23 -12.63 11.66
C ILE A 184 -13.66 -12.48 13.11
N GLU A 185 -14.19 -13.53 13.73
CA GLU A 185 -14.58 -13.53 15.14
C GLU A 185 -13.37 -13.37 16.06
N MET A 186 -12.28 -14.10 15.78
CA MET A 186 -11.02 -13.97 16.55
C MET A 186 -10.45 -12.54 16.46
N LEU A 187 -10.40 -11.95 15.27
CA LEU A 187 -9.96 -10.57 15.09
C LEU A 187 -10.89 -9.57 15.78
N GLY A 188 -12.20 -9.82 15.75
CA GLY A 188 -13.18 -9.01 16.47
C GLY A 188 -12.96 -9.04 17.99
N ARG A 189 -12.81 -10.24 18.56
CA ARG A 189 -12.52 -10.43 20.02
C ARG A 189 -11.19 -9.77 20.41
N ALA A 190 -10.15 -9.96 19.59
CA ALA A 190 -8.85 -9.31 19.82
C ALA A 190 -8.95 -7.78 19.78
N ALA A 191 -9.71 -7.24 18.82
CA ALA A 191 -9.96 -5.80 18.70
C ALA A 191 -10.75 -5.26 19.91
N GLU A 192 -11.77 -5.97 20.39
CA GLU A 192 -12.53 -5.58 21.59
C GLU A 192 -11.65 -5.59 22.84
N TRP A 193 -10.81 -6.60 23.00
CA TRP A 193 -9.89 -6.70 24.12
C TRP A 193 -8.81 -5.60 24.09
N LEU A 194 -8.22 -5.34 22.90
CA LEU A 194 -7.25 -4.26 22.70
C LEU A 194 -7.88 -2.87 22.90
N GLY A 195 -9.16 -2.72 22.59
CA GLY A 195 -9.91 -1.47 22.77
C GLY A 195 -10.07 -1.03 24.21
N GLN A 196 -9.71 -1.87 25.21
CA GLN A 196 -9.89 -1.59 26.64
C GLN A 196 -8.62 -0.96 27.24
N GLY A 197 -8.80 0.13 27.98
CA GLY A 197 -7.71 0.80 28.71
C GLY A 197 -6.53 1.18 27.79
N PRO A 198 -5.28 1.02 28.24
CA PRO A 198 -4.07 1.37 27.50
C PRO A 198 -3.56 0.23 26.60
N ARG A 199 -4.27 -0.90 26.52
CA ARG A 199 -3.80 -2.12 25.83
C ARG A 199 -3.46 -1.87 24.36
N LEU A 200 -4.23 -1.03 23.67
CA LEU A 200 -4.00 -0.74 22.23
C LEU A 200 -2.60 -0.15 21.99
N LEU A 201 -2.09 0.69 22.88
CA LEU A 201 -0.74 1.23 22.75
C LEU A 201 0.31 0.19 23.12
N TRP A 202 0.21 -0.43 24.31
CA TRP A 202 1.32 -1.16 24.91
C TRP A 202 1.43 -2.60 24.45
N VAL A 203 0.32 -3.32 24.24
CA VAL A 203 0.38 -4.74 23.87
C VAL A 203 0.97 -4.96 22.49
N PRO A 204 0.50 -4.29 21.42
CA PRO A 204 1.14 -4.43 20.11
C PRO A 204 2.57 -3.88 20.10
N LEU A 205 2.85 -2.79 20.82
CA LEU A 205 4.19 -2.24 20.95
C LEU A 205 5.18 -3.28 21.50
N VAL A 206 4.88 -3.87 22.65
CA VAL A 206 5.73 -4.89 23.27
C VAL A 206 5.87 -6.11 22.36
N ALA A 207 4.76 -6.61 21.80
CA ALA A 207 4.79 -7.77 20.93
C ALA A 207 5.64 -7.54 19.67
N LEU A 208 5.49 -6.39 18.99
CA LEU A 208 6.26 -6.04 17.78
C LEU A 208 7.75 -5.86 18.10
N VAL A 209 8.09 -5.16 19.20
CA VAL A 209 9.48 -4.96 19.64
C VAL A 209 10.11 -6.32 19.98
N THR A 210 9.44 -7.15 20.77
CA THR A 210 9.96 -8.48 21.14
C THR A 210 10.18 -9.36 19.91
N ALA A 211 9.20 -9.42 18.98
CA ALA A 211 9.32 -10.19 17.75
C ALA A 211 10.50 -9.70 16.88
N ARG A 212 10.66 -8.37 16.76
CA ARG A 212 11.74 -7.77 15.99
C ARG A 212 13.11 -8.04 16.60
N LEU A 213 13.24 -7.92 17.92
CA LEU A 213 14.50 -8.17 18.63
C LEU A 213 14.88 -9.66 18.65
N ALA A 214 13.90 -10.56 18.76
CA ALA A 214 14.12 -12.01 18.70
C ALA A 214 14.73 -12.45 17.34
N LEU A 215 14.46 -11.72 16.27
CA LEU A 215 14.96 -12.00 14.93
C LEU A 215 16.23 -11.21 14.55
N LEU A 216 16.61 -10.21 15.34
CA LEU A 216 17.60 -9.19 14.95
C LEU A 216 18.94 -9.75 14.50
N PHE A 217 19.47 -10.76 15.19
CA PHE A 217 20.76 -11.38 14.85
C PHE A 217 20.62 -12.84 14.36
N VAL A 218 19.39 -13.29 14.19
CA VAL A 218 19.05 -14.66 13.76
C VAL A 218 18.68 -14.71 12.27
N ALA A 219 17.92 -13.71 11.82
CA ALA A 219 17.48 -13.61 10.43
C ALA A 219 18.21 -12.47 9.72
N PRO A 220 18.65 -12.66 8.44
CA PRO A 220 19.25 -11.57 7.68
C PRO A 220 18.25 -10.44 7.43
N GLU A 221 18.70 -9.20 7.55
CA GLU A 221 17.91 -8.02 7.18
C GLU A 221 17.99 -7.77 5.67
N ARG A 222 17.29 -8.59 4.89
CA ARG A 222 17.24 -8.48 3.43
C ARG A 222 15.80 -8.40 2.96
N GLN A 223 15.55 -7.50 2.01
CA GLN A 223 14.27 -7.45 1.30
C GLN A 223 14.14 -8.67 0.38
N GLY A 224 13.39 -9.66 0.81
CA GLY A 224 13.14 -10.88 0.06
C GLY A 224 11.86 -11.53 0.55
N LEU A 225 10.93 -11.84 -0.36
CA LEU A 225 9.59 -12.31 -0.01
C LEU A 225 9.57 -13.55 0.91
N VAL A 226 10.61 -14.37 0.85
CA VAL A 226 10.71 -15.61 1.65
C VAL A 226 11.70 -15.44 2.81
N SER A 227 12.67 -14.54 2.71
CA SER A 227 13.81 -14.43 3.63
C SER A 227 13.74 -13.27 4.61
N ASP A 228 12.86 -12.28 4.39
CA ASP A 228 12.74 -11.07 5.22
C ASP A 228 11.86 -11.30 6.47
N TRP A 229 12.27 -12.22 7.33
CA TRP A 229 11.54 -12.50 8.58
C TRP A 229 11.45 -11.30 9.51
N GLY A 230 12.48 -10.45 9.50
CA GLY A 230 12.49 -9.19 10.26
C GLY A 230 11.41 -8.23 9.79
N GLY A 231 11.27 -8.02 8.48
CA GLY A 231 10.19 -7.22 7.89
C GLY A 231 8.82 -7.84 8.09
N HIS A 232 8.68 -9.15 7.85
CA HIS A 232 7.40 -9.85 8.04
C HIS A 232 6.90 -9.78 9.49
N SER A 233 7.79 -9.86 10.48
CA SER A 233 7.42 -9.75 11.90
C SER A 233 6.76 -8.41 12.26
N GLN A 234 6.99 -7.38 11.46
CA GLN A 234 6.39 -6.05 11.62
C GLN A 234 5.23 -5.82 10.65
N TYR A 235 5.41 -6.12 9.36
CA TYR A 235 4.44 -5.75 8.32
C TYR A 235 3.18 -6.60 8.35
N VAL A 236 3.27 -7.90 8.62
CA VAL A 236 2.10 -8.79 8.70
C VAL A 236 1.16 -8.39 9.85
N PRO A 237 1.63 -8.20 11.11
CA PRO A 237 0.75 -7.76 12.19
C PRO A 237 0.09 -6.40 11.91
N LEU A 238 0.80 -5.47 11.29
CA LEU A 238 0.27 -4.14 10.96
C LEU A 238 -0.77 -4.21 9.83
N PHE A 239 -0.56 -5.04 8.81
CA PHE A 239 -1.56 -5.32 7.79
C PHE A 239 -2.83 -5.94 8.41
N LEU A 240 -2.68 -6.94 9.29
CA LEU A 240 -3.80 -7.56 10.00
C LEU A 240 -4.48 -6.60 10.97
N PHE A 241 -3.74 -5.72 11.64
CA PHE A 241 -4.32 -4.66 12.46
C PHE A 241 -5.21 -3.73 11.64
N GLY A 242 -4.75 -3.28 10.47
CA GLY A 242 -5.57 -2.47 9.56
C GLY A 242 -6.83 -3.22 9.11
N PHE A 243 -6.71 -4.51 8.78
CA PHE A 243 -7.84 -5.36 8.40
C PHE A 243 -8.85 -5.49 9.54
N ALA A 244 -8.39 -5.72 10.77
CA ALA A 244 -9.24 -5.80 11.96
C ALA A 244 -9.93 -4.46 12.26
N LEU A 245 -9.20 -3.34 12.20
CA LEU A 245 -9.70 -1.99 12.46
C LEU A 245 -10.91 -1.64 11.58
N ALA A 246 -10.85 -1.98 10.29
CA ALA A 246 -11.94 -1.69 9.35
C ALA A 246 -13.24 -2.44 9.68
N GLY A 247 -13.14 -3.58 10.40
CA GLY A 247 -14.28 -4.37 10.88
C GLY A 247 -14.66 -4.11 12.34
N ALA A 248 -13.89 -3.28 13.08
CA ALA A 248 -14.07 -3.08 14.52
C ALA A 248 -14.17 -1.57 14.86
N PRO A 249 -15.33 -0.93 14.64
CA PRO A 249 -15.52 0.51 14.90
C PRO A 249 -15.16 0.93 16.33
N ARG A 250 -15.26 0.02 17.29
CA ARG A 250 -14.92 0.25 18.71
C ARG A 250 -13.43 0.54 18.96
N LEU A 251 -12.54 0.25 18.01
CA LEU A 251 -11.11 0.61 18.12
C LEU A 251 -10.85 2.11 17.92
N TRP A 252 -11.71 2.85 17.21
CA TRP A 252 -11.52 4.29 16.99
C TRP A 252 -11.49 5.11 18.26
N PRO A 253 -12.39 4.90 19.26
CA PRO A 253 -12.27 5.55 20.56
C PRO A 253 -10.98 5.17 21.31
N ALA A 254 -10.46 3.94 21.14
CA ALA A 254 -9.20 3.53 21.75
C ALA A 254 -8.00 4.25 21.08
N ILE A 255 -8.01 4.40 19.76
CA ILE A 255 -7.03 5.22 19.02
C ILE A 255 -7.08 6.66 19.53
N ALA A 256 -8.27 7.24 19.68
CA ALA A 256 -8.48 8.60 20.18
C ALA A 256 -7.98 8.80 21.64
N ARG A 257 -7.98 7.78 22.46
CA ARG A 257 -7.37 7.83 23.81
C ARG A 257 -5.85 7.67 23.78
N SER A 258 -5.34 6.91 22.81
CA SER A 258 -3.93 6.48 22.78
C SER A 258 -3.01 7.43 22.02
N TRP A 259 -3.51 8.32 21.17
CA TRP A 259 -2.68 9.10 20.25
C TRP A 259 -1.69 10.05 20.93
N LYS A 260 -2.08 10.70 22.07
CA LYS A 260 -1.18 11.58 22.82
C LYS A 260 -0.02 10.82 23.47
N PRO A 261 -0.26 9.75 24.27
CA PRO A 261 0.85 8.94 24.79
C PRO A 261 1.65 8.26 23.65
N ALA A 262 1.02 7.90 22.52
CA ALA A 262 1.72 7.41 21.35
C ALA A 262 2.71 8.44 20.79
N LEU A 263 2.35 9.73 20.72
CA LEU A 263 3.28 10.80 20.34
C LEU A 263 4.44 10.95 21.34
N GLY A 264 4.22 10.71 22.62
CA GLY A 264 5.30 10.64 23.61
C GLY A 264 6.29 9.52 23.31
N VAL A 265 5.79 8.33 22.95
CA VAL A 265 6.62 7.20 22.50
C VAL A 265 7.39 7.56 21.22
N VAL A 266 6.72 8.20 20.25
CA VAL A 266 7.34 8.67 18.99
C VAL A 266 8.47 9.66 19.27
N ALA A 267 8.25 10.64 20.14
CA ALA A 267 9.27 11.64 20.48
C ALA A 267 10.51 11.00 21.13
N LEU A 268 10.29 10.12 22.11
CA LEU A 268 11.40 9.39 22.75
C LEU A 268 12.16 8.51 21.76
N ALA A 269 11.44 7.73 20.94
CA ALA A 269 12.03 6.90 19.90
C ALA A 269 12.78 7.74 18.88
N GLY A 270 12.26 8.91 18.49
CA GLY A 270 12.91 9.84 17.57
C GLY A 270 14.23 10.37 18.11
N VAL A 271 14.29 10.75 19.38
CA VAL A 271 15.55 11.17 20.02
C VAL A 271 16.59 10.05 19.94
N VAL A 272 16.21 8.81 20.30
CA VAL A 272 17.11 7.65 20.25
C VAL A 272 17.62 7.40 18.81
N ILE A 273 16.73 7.36 17.83
CA ILE A 273 17.08 7.09 16.44
C ILE A 273 18.03 8.17 15.91
N VAL A 274 17.69 9.45 16.10
CA VAL A 274 18.52 10.56 15.62
C VAL A 274 19.89 10.56 16.29
N ALA A 275 19.95 10.33 17.60
CA ALA A 275 21.22 10.27 18.35
C ALA A 275 22.13 9.15 17.81
N ILE A 276 21.58 7.96 17.53
CA ILE A 276 22.36 6.84 16.98
C ILE A 276 22.80 7.14 15.55
N GLU A 277 21.91 7.64 14.68
CA GLU A 277 22.24 7.96 13.28
C GLU A 277 23.28 9.09 13.15
N LEU A 278 23.25 10.10 14.04
CA LEU A 278 24.27 11.15 14.06
C LEU A 278 25.61 10.64 14.61
N ARG A 279 25.59 9.66 15.52
CA ARG A 279 26.82 9.08 16.10
C ARG A 279 27.47 8.07 15.16
N TYR A 280 26.66 7.36 14.34
CA TYR A 280 27.09 6.33 13.40
C TYR A 280 26.50 6.60 11.99
N PRO A 281 26.95 7.67 11.32
CA PRO A 281 26.37 8.08 10.04
C PRO A 281 26.78 7.15 8.89
N GLY A 282 25.95 7.04 7.87
CA GLY A 282 26.24 6.36 6.62
C GLY A 282 26.35 4.85 6.78
N THR A 283 27.55 4.30 6.60
CA THR A 283 27.85 2.86 6.69
C THR A 283 28.47 2.44 8.02
N ALA A 284 28.60 3.37 8.97
CA ALA A 284 29.16 3.07 10.30
C ALA A 284 28.24 2.13 11.07
N VAL A 285 28.81 1.04 11.59
CA VAL A 285 28.05 -0.01 12.29
C VAL A 285 28.07 0.25 13.81
N PRO A 286 26.91 0.46 14.43
CA PRO A 286 26.82 0.60 15.88
C PRO A 286 27.13 -0.70 16.62
N PRO A 287 27.57 -0.69 17.90
CA PRO A 287 27.61 -1.87 18.75
C PRO A 287 26.23 -2.57 18.86
N HIS A 288 26.24 -3.89 19.06
CA HIS A 288 25.03 -4.73 19.06
C HIS A 288 23.93 -4.20 20.00
N ALA A 289 24.28 -3.69 21.18
CA ALA A 289 23.30 -3.11 22.12
C ALA A 289 22.61 -1.87 21.54
N LEU A 290 23.36 -1.00 20.84
CA LEU A 290 22.80 0.18 20.19
C LEU A 290 22.00 -0.19 18.94
N MET A 291 22.39 -1.24 18.21
CA MET A 291 21.59 -1.78 17.10
C MET A 291 20.23 -2.29 17.62
N ALA A 292 20.22 -3.04 18.73
CA ALA A 292 18.99 -3.52 19.33
C ALA A 292 18.09 -2.36 19.81
N LEU A 293 18.69 -1.34 20.43
CA LEU A 293 17.98 -0.14 20.88
C LEU A 293 17.40 0.64 19.68
N ASP A 294 18.17 0.82 18.59
CA ASP A 294 17.70 1.45 17.37
C ASP A 294 16.52 0.68 16.76
N ARG A 295 16.60 -0.65 16.65
CA ARG A 295 15.52 -1.47 16.12
C ARG A 295 14.25 -1.41 16.97
N ALA A 296 14.39 -1.43 18.30
CA ALA A 296 13.26 -1.24 19.20
C ALA A 296 12.62 0.15 19.05
N ALA A 297 13.44 1.20 18.97
CA ALA A 297 12.98 2.57 18.79
C ALA A 297 12.26 2.75 17.46
N ARG A 298 12.77 2.19 16.36
CA ARG A 298 12.13 2.23 15.02
C ARG A 298 10.75 1.56 15.03
N VAL A 299 10.62 0.40 15.66
CA VAL A 299 9.32 -0.29 15.79
C VAL A 299 8.36 0.51 16.66
N ALA A 300 8.85 1.07 17.78
CA ALA A 300 8.05 1.91 18.66
C ALA A 300 7.54 3.17 17.95
N MET A 301 8.42 3.84 17.20
CA MET A 301 8.04 4.97 16.35
C MET A 301 7.00 4.59 15.30
N ALA A 302 7.17 3.45 14.63
CA ALA A 302 6.23 2.98 13.61
C ALA A 302 4.83 2.79 14.18
N TRP A 303 4.72 2.08 15.29
CA TRP A 303 3.43 1.84 15.96
C TRP A 303 2.79 3.13 16.48
N GLY A 304 3.56 3.95 17.19
CA GLY A 304 3.09 5.22 17.72
C GLY A 304 2.59 6.18 16.63
N MET A 305 3.34 6.29 15.51
CA MET A 305 2.94 7.11 14.36
C MET A 305 1.67 6.58 13.68
N ILE A 306 1.49 5.26 13.56
CA ILE A 306 0.26 4.69 13.00
C ILE A 306 -0.95 5.12 13.83
N LEU A 307 -0.89 5.01 15.17
CA LEU A 307 -2.00 5.41 16.04
C LEU A 307 -2.28 6.92 15.96
N ALA A 308 -1.22 7.74 15.97
CA ALA A 308 -1.36 9.20 15.86
C ALA A 308 -1.95 9.61 14.51
N LEU A 309 -1.43 9.07 13.41
CA LEU A 309 -1.87 9.40 12.06
C LEU A 309 -3.28 8.88 11.75
N PHE A 310 -3.66 7.73 12.29
CA PHE A 310 -5.03 7.24 12.17
C PHE A 310 -6.01 8.15 12.93
N HIS A 311 -5.63 8.65 14.12
CA HIS A 311 -6.43 9.64 14.83
C HIS A 311 -6.55 10.96 14.04
N ILE A 312 -5.46 11.45 13.50
CA ILE A 312 -5.42 12.66 12.65
C ILE A 312 -6.32 12.47 11.43
N ALA A 313 -6.20 11.35 10.74
CA ALA A 313 -6.98 11.04 9.55
C ALA A 313 -8.48 10.98 9.85
N GLU A 314 -8.88 10.38 10.96
CA GLU A 314 -10.28 10.27 11.36
C GLU A 314 -10.86 11.61 11.80
N THR A 315 -10.09 12.41 12.56
CA THR A 315 -10.60 13.62 13.19
C THR A 315 -10.57 14.83 12.26
N TRP A 316 -9.48 15.01 11.51
CA TRP A 316 -9.25 16.24 10.75
C TRP A 316 -9.31 16.06 9.23
N TRP A 317 -9.00 14.86 8.73
CA TRP A 317 -8.95 14.59 7.29
C TRP A 317 -10.17 13.82 6.77
N ASN A 318 -11.09 13.45 7.63
CA ASN A 318 -12.27 12.65 7.27
C ASN A 318 -13.36 13.50 6.56
N ARG A 319 -12.94 14.19 5.49
CA ARG A 319 -13.81 15.03 4.64
C ARG A 319 -13.65 14.64 3.18
N ASP A 320 -14.77 14.63 2.45
CA ASP A 320 -14.72 14.45 0.99
C ASP A 320 -14.28 15.74 0.30
N HIS A 321 -13.58 15.59 -0.82
CA HIS A 321 -13.15 16.69 -1.66
C HIS A 321 -12.98 16.18 -3.10
N ASP A 322 -13.22 17.03 -4.10
CA ASP A 322 -13.18 16.66 -5.52
C ASP A 322 -11.83 16.06 -5.95
N TRP A 323 -10.73 16.53 -5.37
CA TRP A 323 -9.38 16.03 -5.65
C TRP A 323 -9.10 14.65 -5.03
N ARG A 324 -9.87 14.21 -4.03
CA ARG A 324 -9.61 12.94 -3.33
C ARG A 324 -9.66 11.74 -4.27
N LYS A 325 -10.71 11.65 -5.09
CA LYS A 325 -10.89 10.50 -6.00
C LYS A 325 -9.76 10.42 -7.04
N PRO A 326 -9.44 11.46 -7.82
CA PRO A 326 -8.36 11.40 -8.80
C PRO A 326 -6.99 11.19 -8.16
N LEU A 327 -6.70 11.80 -7.00
CA LEU A 327 -5.43 11.59 -6.29
C LEU A 327 -5.32 10.17 -5.74
N ALA A 328 -6.37 9.63 -5.14
CA ALA A 328 -6.38 8.24 -4.66
C ALA A 328 -6.24 7.21 -5.80
N GLU A 329 -6.78 7.50 -6.99
CA GLU A 329 -6.59 6.70 -8.20
C GLU A 329 -5.13 6.79 -8.69
N ALA A 330 -4.53 7.97 -8.66
CA ALA A 330 -3.17 8.23 -9.13
C ALA A 330 -2.07 7.58 -8.26
N VAL A 331 -2.35 7.31 -6.97
CA VAL A 331 -1.36 6.76 -6.02
C VAL A 331 -0.61 5.55 -6.59
N PHE A 332 -1.30 4.58 -7.18
CA PHE A 332 -0.66 3.35 -7.63
C PHE A 332 0.17 3.53 -8.92
N PRO A 333 -0.31 4.21 -9.98
CA PRO A 333 0.52 4.58 -11.12
C PRO A 333 1.77 5.37 -10.73
N PHE A 334 1.63 6.35 -9.84
CA PHE A 334 2.76 7.13 -9.32
C PHE A 334 3.77 6.23 -8.60
N TYR A 335 3.28 5.30 -7.76
CA TYR A 335 4.14 4.35 -7.07
C TYR A 335 4.98 3.50 -8.03
N ILE A 336 4.40 3.00 -9.13
CA ILE A 336 5.13 2.17 -10.08
C ILE A 336 6.25 2.95 -10.76
N VAL A 337 6.02 4.23 -11.09
CA VAL A 337 6.87 5.00 -12.01
C VAL A 337 7.87 5.91 -11.30
N HIS A 338 7.57 6.39 -10.07
CA HIS A 338 8.37 7.46 -9.44
C HIS A 338 9.85 7.12 -9.28
N HIS A 339 10.17 5.89 -8.87
CA HIS A 339 11.54 5.53 -8.53
C HIS A 339 12.46 5.49 -9.77
N PRO A 340 12.12 4.77 -10.87
CA PRO A 340 12.89 4.86 -12.11
C PRO A 340 12.90 6.26 -12.73
N ALA A 341 11.82 7.05 -12.54
CA ALA A 341 11.79 8.43 -13.01
C ALA A 341 12.83 9.29 -12.28
N ILE A 342 12.91 9.19 -10.95
CA ILE A 342 13.95 9.88 -10.15
C ILE A 342 15.34 9.45 -10.63
N VAL A 343 15.58 8.15 -10.75
CA VAL A 343 16.89 7.61 -11.15
C VAL A 343 17.28 8.09 -12.54
N LEU A 344 16.37 8.05 -13.51
CA LEU A 344 16.67 8.46 -14.88
C LEU A 344 16.90 9.98 -15.00
N ILE A 345 16.07 10.79 -14.32
CA ILE A 345 16.26 12.24 -14.31
C ILE A 345 17.60 12.56 -13.64
N ALA A 346 17.92 11.95 -12.50
CA ALA A 346 19.18 12.16 -11.82
C ALA A 346 20.38 11.74 -12.69
N TRP A 347 20.30 10.62 -13.41
CA TRP A 347 21.34 10.13 -14.32
C TRP A 347 21.76 11.21 -15.36
N TYR A 348 20.79 11.96 -15.88
CA TYR A 348 21.06 13.00 -16.86
C TYR A 348 21.29 14.40 -16.26
N SER A 349 20.79 14.68 -15.05
CA SER A 349 20.93 16.01 -14.44
C SER A 349 22.16 16.18 -13.55
N LEU A 350 22.60 15.12 -12.86
CA LEU A 350 23.76 15.18 -11.96
C LEU A 350 25.04 15.68 -12.65
N PRO A 351 25.35 15.28 -13.91
CA PRO A 351 26.53 15.79 -14.62
C PRO A 351 26.48 17.28 -14.95
N LEU A 352 25.30 17.94 -14.80
CA LEU A 352 25.14 19.37 -15.06
C LEU A 352 25.58 20.23 -13.85
N ASP A 353 25.90 19.60 -12.73
CA ASP A 353 26.39 20.24 -11.48
C ASP A 353 25.52 21.44 -11.04
N LEU A 354 24.21 21.23 -11.04
CA LEU A 354 23.24 22.26 -10.67
C LEU A 354 23.34 22.58 -9.16
N PRO A 355 22.99 23.82 -8.75
CA PRO A 355 22.86 24.13 -7.33
C PRO A 355 21.89 23.15 -6.64
N PRO A 356 22.16 22.71 -5.40
CA PRO A 356 21.42 21.62 -4.74
C PRO A 356 19.90 21.82 -4.70
N PHE A 357 19.46 23.06 -4.47
CA PHE A 357 18.03 23.38 -4.46
C PHE A 357 17.40 23.27 -5.86
N ALA A 358 18.11 23.71 -6.90
CA ALA A 358 17.64 23.62 -8.28
C ALA A 358 17.57 22.15 -8.72
N GLU A 359 18.57 21.35 -8.36
CA GLU A 359 18.60 19.92 -8.64
C GLU A 359 17.48 19.18 -7.91
N PHE A 360 17.27 19.44 -6.61
CA PHE A 360 16.15 18.87 -5.86
C PHE A 360 14.79 19.24 -6.48
N ALA A 361 14.61 20.50 -6.86
CA ALA A 361 13.39 21.00 -7.49
C ALA A 361 13.17 20.34 -8.87
N LEU A 362 14.23 20.16 -9.67
CA LEU A 362 14.19 19.47 -10.95
C LEU A 362 13.80 17.98 -10.77
N LEU A 363 14.43 17.28 -9.83
CA LEU A 363 14.12 15.88 -9.55
C LEU A 363 12.67 15.71 -9.08
N LEU A 364 12.23 16.54 -8.15
CA LEU A 364 10.87 16.46 -7.60
C LEU A 364 9.82 16.84 -8.66
N GLY A 365 10.01 17.99 -9.32
CA GLY A 365 9.09 18.48 -10.35
C GLY A 365 9.06 17.59 -11.60
N GLY A 366 10.23 17.15 -12.07
CA GLY A 366 10.36 16.24 -13.18
C GLY A 366 9.71 14.89 -12.90
N THR A 367 9.92 14.33 -11.70
CA THR A 367 9.25 13.08 -11.28
C THR A 367 7.74 13.25 -11.22
N ALA A 368 7.25 14.34 -10.62
CA ALA A 368 5.82 14.63 -10.56
C ALA A 368 5.21 14.76 -11.97
N LEU A 369 5.93 15.41 -12.90
CA LEU A 369 5.50 15.55 -14.29
C LEU A 369 5.42 14.19 -15.01
N VAL A 370 6.47 13.38 -14.93
CA VAL A 370 6.51 12.03 -15.54
C VAL A 370 5.40 11.15 -14.98
N CYS A 371 5.25 11.09 -13.66
CA CYS A 371 4.18 10.31 -13.02
C CYS A 371 2.78 10.79 -13.42
N SER A 372 2.58 12.11 -13.50
CA SER A 372 1.31 12.70 -13.95
C SER A 372 1.03 12.38 -15.42
N ALA A 373 2.03 12.47 -16.29
CA ALA A 373 1.89 12.12 -17.69
C ALA A 373 1.50 10.63 -17.87
N VAL A 374 2.20 9.71 -17.19
CA VAL A 374 1.89 8.27 -17.24
C VAL A 374 0.46 8.00 -16.73
N TYR A 375 0.06 8.64 -15.63
CA TYR A 375 -1.29 8.49 -15.09
C TYR A 375 -2.35 9.04 -16.06
N LEU A 376 -2.18 10.27 -16.57
CA LEU A 376 -3.17 10.93 -17.42
C LEU A 376 -3.30 10.24 -18.80
N VAL A 377 -2.19 9.77 -19.36
CA VAL A 377 -2.21 8.99 -20.61
C VAL A 377 -2.77 7.59 -20.36
N GLY A 378 -2.25 6.90 -19.34
CA GLY A 378 -2.63 5.52 -19.03
C GLY A 378 -4.10 5.38 -18.65
N ARG A 379 -4.70 6.36 -17.95
CA ARG A 379 -6.13 6.32 -17.63
C ARG A 379 -7.05 6.44 -18.85
N ARG A 380 -6.56 6.95 -19.98
CA ARG A 380 -7.31 7.08 -21.24
C ARG A 380 -7.25 5.80 -22.09
N ILE A 381 -6.18 5.02 -21.96
CA ILE A 381 -5.91 3.84 -22.77
C ILE A 381 -6.44 2.59 -22.02
N GLY A 382 -7.50 1.97 -22.55
CA GLY A 382 -8.23 0.89 -21.87
C GLY A 382 -7.35 -0.29 -21.43
N TRP A 383 -6.50 -0.81 -22.33
CA TRP A 383 -5.62 -1.94 -22.06
C TRP A 383 -4.46 -1.60 -21.09
N LEU A 384 -4.02 -0.32 -21.04
CA LEU A 384 -2.94 0.12 -20.17
C LEU A 384 -3.39 0.30 -18.70
N ARG A 385 -4.69 0.58 -18.49
CA ARG A 385 -5.24 0.78 -17.15
C ARG A 385 -4.87 -0.32 -16.16
N PRO A 386 -5.16 -1.62 -16.41
CA PRO A 386 -4.81 -2.67 -15.45
C PRO A 386 -3.30 -2.82 -15.26
N LEU A 387 -2.48 -2.54 -16.25
CA LEU A 387 -1.02 -2.63 -16.17
C LEU A 387 -0.42 -1.61 -15.19
N ILE A 388 -1.02 -0.43 -15.08
CA ILE A 388 -0.62 0.61 -14.11
C ILE A 388 -1.48 0.60 -12.84
N GLY A 389 -2.25 -0.47 -12.58
CA GLY A 389 -3.04 -0.67 -11.37
C GLY A 389 -4.36 0.09 -11.30
N LEU A 390 -4.84 0.63 -12.42
CA LEU A 390 -6.17 1.21 -12.52
C LEU A 390 -7.22 0.14 -12.80
N ALA A 391 -8.45 0.37 -12.31
CA ALA A 391 -9.57 -0.51 -12.67
C ALA A 391 -9.85 -0.45 -14.18
N SER A 392 -10.15 -1.59 -14.79
CA SER A 392 -10.65 -1.64 -16.16
C SER A 392 -11.93 -0.81 -16.27
N LYS A 393 -12.11 -0.05 -17.37
CA LYS A 393 -13.38 0.63 -17.60
C LYS A 393 -14.44 -0.45 -17.80
N PRO A 394 -15.66 -0.29 -17.28
CA PRO A 394 -16.77 -1.13 -17.71
C PRO A 394 -16.88 -1.05 -19.22
N VAL A 395 -16.99 -2.21 -19.89
CA VAL A 395 -17.36 -2.24 -21.30
C VAL A 395 -18.74 -1.59 -21.36
N ALA A 396 -18.88 -0.47 -22.08
CA ALA A 396 -20.17 0.12 -22.32
C ALA A 396 -21.00 -0.90 -23.11
N ILE A 397 -21.87 -1.63 -22.44
CA ILE A 397 -22.91 -2.41 -23.11
C ILE A 397 -23.79 -1.37 -23.76
N ALA A 398 -23.87 -1.38 -25.10
CA ALA A 398 -24.79 -0.53 -25.84
C ALA A 398 -26.20 -0.65 -25.20
N PRO A 399 -26.92 0.44 -24.94
CA PRO A 399 -28.21 0.35 -24.31
C PRO A 399 -29.11 -0.49 -25.21
N ALA A 400 -29.55 -1.66 -24.70
CA ALA A 400 -30.69 -2.36 -25.30
C ALA A 400 -31.84 -1.35 -25.29
N ALA A 401 -32.47 -1.18 -26.47
CA ALA A 401 -33.52 -0.22 -26.72
C ALA A 401 -34.53 -0.21 -25.58
N ALA A 402 -34.87 0.99 -25.14
CA ALA A 402 -35.73 1.30 -24.03
C ALA A 402 -37.03 0.50 -24.01
N GLN A 403 -37.23 -0.29 -22.96
CA GLN A 403 -38.57 -0.55 -22.44
C GLN A 403 -38.56 -0.16 -20.94
N GLY A 404 -39.51 0.69 -20.60
CA GLY A 404 -39.55 1.54 -19.43
C GLY A 404 -39.47 0.85 -18.08
N GLY A 405 -38.86 1.53 -17.12
CA GLY A 405 -38.88 1.22 -15.71
C GLY A 405 -37.82 1.97 -14.92
N ALA A 406 -38.26 2.82 -14.05
CA ALA A 406 -37.61 3.65 -13.06
C ALA A 406 -36.09 3.50 -12.82
N ALA A 407 -35.40 4.61 -13.01
CA ALA A 407 -33.99 4.80 -12.69
C ALA A 407 -33.71 4.60 -11.20
N PHE A 408 -32.84 3.64 -10.89
CA PHE A 408 -32.19 3.54 -9.60
C PHE A 408 -30.71 3.93 -9.82
N GLU A 409 -30.38 5.11 -9.41
CA GLU A 409 -29.02 5.65 -9.44
C GLU A 409 -28.16 4.84 -8.46
N ARG A 410 -27.40 3.87 -8.96
CA ARG A 410 -26.37 3.15 -8.21
C ARG A 410 -25.03 3.83 -8.45
N ASP A 411 -24.42 4.27 -7.37
CA ASP A 411 -23.09 4.86 -7.33
C ASP A 411 -22.09 4.09 -8.23
N GLY A 412 -21.45 4.78 -9.18
CA GLY A 412 -20.60 4.23 -10.22
C GLY A 412 -19.32 3.48 -9.78
N GLU A 413 -19.09 3.34 -8.48
CA GLU A 413 -17.89 2.66 -7.92
C GLU A 413 -18.10 1.15 -7.73
N VAL A 414 -19.35 0.68 -7.63
CA VAL A 414 -19.69 -0.74 -7.48
C VAL A 414 -19.71 -1.45 -8.84
N ALA A 415 -20.08 -0.76 -9.92
CA ALA A 415 -20.14 -1.33 -11.27
C ALA A 415 -18.75 -1.71 -11.84
N ALA A 416 -17.69 -1.01 -11.44
CA ALA A 416 -16.32 -1.30 -11.91
C ALA A 416 -15.71 -2.58 -11.31
N LEU A 417 -16.22 -3.07 -10.19
CA LEU A 417 -15.73 -4.29 -9.52
C LEU A 417 -16.54 -5.55 -9.85
N VAL A 418 -17.79 -5.39 -10.31
CA VAL A 418 -18.73 -6.51 -10.55
C VAL A 418 -18.89 -6.82 -12.05
N GLY A 419 -18.45 -5.95 -12.95
CA GLY A 419 -18.65 -6.07 -14.40
C GLY A 419 -17.97 -7.25 -15.10
N LEU A 420 -17.19 -8.06 -14.40
CA LEU A 420 -16.57 -9.29 -14.95
C LEU A 420 -17.40 -10.57 -14.71
N ASP A 421 -18.43 -10.51 -13.88
CA ASP A 421 -19.17 -11.71 -13.47
C ASP A 421 -20.47 -11.95 -14.25
N ALA A 422 -20.96 -10.95 -14.98
CA ALA A 422 -22.21 -11.08 -15.73
C ALA A 422 -22.04 -11.78 -17.09
N ALA A 423 -20.83 -11.77 -17.67
CA ALA A 423 -20.57 -12.41 -18.96
C ALA A 423 -20.42 -13.94 -18.89
N HIS A 424 -20.19 -14.50 -17.71
CA HIS A 424 -20.02 -15.97 -17.55
C HIS A 424 -21.25 -16.70 -16.99
N ARG A 425 -22.25 -16.01 -16.46
CA ARG A 425 -23.49 -16.66 -16.00
C ARG A 425 -24.50 -16.93 -17.14
N GLY A 426 -24.45 -16.14 -18.21
CA GLY A 426 -25.30 -16.37 -19.38
C GLY A 426 -24.96 -17.63 -20.18
N ALA A 427 -23.70 -18.11 -20.10
CA ALA A 427 -23.27 -19.31 -20.83
C ALA A 427 -23.47 -20.62 -20.05
N ALA A 428 -23.72 -20.56 -18.74
CA ALA A 428 -23.93 -21.75 -17.93
C ALA A 428 -25.42 -22.13 -17.79
N ASP A 429 -26.32 -21.16 -17.88
CA ASP A 429 -27.77 -21.43 -17.77
C ASP A 429 -28.39 -21.92 -19.09
N ASP A 430 -27.81 -21.62 -20.26
CA ASP A 430 -28.23 -22.14 -21.56
C ASP A 430 -27.84 -23.64 -21.78
N ALA A 431 -26.88 -24.15 -21.00
CA ALA A 431 -26.47 -25.55 -21.10
C ALA A 431 -27.33 -26.51 -20.24
N ALA A 432 -28.16 -25.98 -19.34
CA ALA A 432 -29.01 -26.77 -18.43
C ALA A 432 -30.47 -26.97 -18.93
N ALA A 433 -30.84 -26.38 -20.06
CA ALA A 433 -32.21 -26.39 -20.59
C ALA A 433 -32.42 -27.35 -21.80
N MET A 434 -31.48 -28.24 -22.12
CA MET A 434 -31.68 -29.23 -23.16
C MET A 434 -32.25 -30.53 -22.57
N ASP A 435 -33.48 -30.88 -22.96
CA ASP A 435 -34.19 -32.11 -22.64
C ASP A 435 -33.40 -33.34 -23.13
N PRO A 436 -33.20 -34.39 -22.27
CA PRO A 436 -32.45 -35.58 -22.64
C PRO A 436 -33.13 -36.49 -23.68
N ARG A 437 -34.26 -36.12 -24.29
CA ARG A 437 -35.04 -36.97 -25.18
C ARG A 437 -34.74 -36.77 -26.68
N GLU A 438 -33.95 -35.80 -27.10
CA GLU A 438 -33.67 -35.59 -28.53
C GLU A 438 -32.32 -36.12 -29.05
N ALA A 439 -31.61 -36.90 -28.27
CA ALA A 439 -30.32 -37.49 -28.68
C ALA A 439 -30.42 -38.95 -29.15
N ARG A 440 -31.55 -39.35 -29.75
CA ARG A 440 -31.68 -40.63 -30.48
C ARG A 440 -32.56 -40.41 -31.74
N ALA A 441 -31.96 -39.93 -32.78
CA ALA A 441 -32.34 -40.20 -34.19
C ALA A 441 -31.14 -39.90 -35.09
#